data_28c1c38acb63a7f8fc859c48b4fcb876
#
_entry.id   28c1c38acb63a7f8fc859c48b4fcb876
#
_cell.length_a   1.000
_cell.length_b   1.000
_cell.length_c   1.000
_cell.angle_alpha   90.00
_cell.angle_beta   90.00
_cell.angle_gamma   90.00
#
_symmetry.space_group_name_H-M   'P 1'
#
loop_
_entity.id
_entity.type
_entity.pdbx_description
1 polymer ?
#
loop_
_entity_poly.entity_id
_entity_poly.type
_entity_poly.pdbx_seq_one_letter_code
_entity_poly.pdbx_strand_id
1 'polypeptide(L)'
;MLNRLMVRDFRCLAHADVEPHPQMTLITGRNAQGKTSLLEAVCVLMRLQSPRTSSRSEWMRFDAQSCLIEGAWNKALLRYTQTHSARRLAIDGAVCARNGDYLANTALVVWMDHADMNLVRGGAEHRRRYLDFAAAQLFPEYLDALRQYDRALRARNFLLKRDAVIQWRQVDAYAALLDKHARVIRRCRAELIKQMQPWIHDAQKRLSGVNEPANAIYVAGYAGETLQEALHDLRDEESRTRQTGAGTHRDEIMLTVNELDAAKFASEGQQRTLSLSLKLGQARALEQGRGMAPLLLLDDIFGELDPNRRRALLDFLPQNSQTMITTTSLDWMDIAVAGAAVWEVEAGAVLPFKNRV
;
A
#
# COMPACT_ATOMS: atom_id res chain seq x y z
N MET A 1 -9.00 1.93 17.10
CA MET A 1 -7.61 2.45 17.23
C MET A 1 -6.72 1.33 17.72
N LEU A 2 -5.46 1.33 17.35
CA LEU A 2 -4.43 0.42 17.83
C LEU A 2 -3.93 0.92 19.19
N ASN A 3 -4.25 0.17 20.25
CA ASN A 3 -3.92 0.60 21.63
C ASN A 3 -2.66 -0.09 22.16
N ARG A 4 -2.30 -1.23 21.62
CA ARG A 4 -1.07 -1.95 21.94
C ARG A 4 -0.56 -2.70 20.71
N LEU A 5 0.73 -2.77 20.55
CA LEU A 5 1.42 -3.55 19.54
C LEU A 5 2.56 -4.32 20.17
N MET A 6 2.52 -5.64 20.09
CA MET A 6 3.61 -6.53 20.47
C MET A 6 4.18 -7.20 19.22
N VAL A 7 5.49 -7.15 19.08
CA VAL A 7 6.23 -7.75 17.95
C VAL A 7 7.33 -8.65 18.50
N ARG A 8 7.48 -9.85 17.93
CA ARG A 8 8.58 -10.77 18.27
C ARG A 8 9.16 -11.34 16.98
N ASP A 9 10.48 -11.28 16.88
CA ASP A 9 11.27 -11.85 15.78
C ASP A 9 10.81 -11.45 14.39
N PHE A 10 10.50 -10.15 14.21
CA PHE A 10 10.09 -9.56 12.95
C PHE A 10 11.17 -8.64 12.40
N ARG A 11 11.68 -8.90 11.21
CA ARG A 11 12.79 -8.15 10.59
C ARG A 11 14.01 -8.08 11.52
N CYS A 12 14.42 -6.87 11.91
CA CYS A 12 15.49 -6.64 12.87
C CYS A 12 15.00 -6.55 14.33
N LEU A 13 13.67 -6.57 14.57
CA LEU A 13 13.08 -6.47 15.89
C LEU A 13 13.08 -7.84 16.58
N ALA A 14 13.85 -8.01 17.64
CA ALA A 14 13.79 -9.20 18.47
C ALA A 14 12.52 -9.20 19.34
N HIS A 15 12.25 -8.06 19.97
CA HIS A 15 11.05 -7.84 20.77
C HIS A 15 10.72 -6.35 20.82
N ALA A 16 9.43 -6.03 20.67
CA ALA A 16 8.88 -4.70 20.91
C ALA A 16 7.50 -4.84 21.56
N ASP A 17 7.21 -3.99 22.54
CA ASP A 17 5.89 -3.87 23.15
C ASP A 17 5.62 -2.37 23.35
N VAL A 18 4.71 -1.82 22.58
CA VAL A 18 4.45 -0.38 22.52
C VAL A 18 2.96 -0.10 22.64
N GLU A 19 2.62 1.01 23.26
CA GLU A 19 1.27 1.54 23.37
C GLU A 19 1.16 2.80 22.49
N PRO A 20 0.69 2.68 21.24
CA PRO A 20 0.52 3.82 20.36
C PRO A 20 -0.50 4.81 20.90
N HIS A 21 -0.20 6.11 20.78
CA HIS A 21 -1.14 7.16 21.13
C HIS A 21 -2.35 7.16 20.19
N PRO A 22 -3.56 7.44 20.67
CA PRO A 22 -4.79 7.43 19.86
C PRO A 22 -4.75 8.34 18.63
N GLN A 23 -4.03 9.46 18.69
CA GLN A 23 -3.90 10.39 17.59
C GLN A 23 -2.55 10.26 16.88
N MET A 24 -1.44 10.50 17.59
CA MET A 24 -0.12 10.55 16.97
C MET A 24 0.94 9.86 17.82
N THR A 25 1.70 8.99 17.18
CA THR A 25 2.87 8.31 17.74
C THR A 25 4.09 8.62 16.90
N LEU A 26 5.14 9.10 17.55
CA LEU A 26 6.43 9.36 16.92
C LEU A 26 7.41 8.26 17.29
N ILE A 27 8.15 7.81 16.32
CA ILE A 27 9.16 6.76 16.45
C ILE A 27 10.48 7.35 15.97
N THR A 28 11.35 7.68 16.89
CA THR A 28 12.66 8.29 16.60
C THR A 28 13.79 7.30 16.73
N GLY A 29 14.96 7.66 16.21
CA GLY A 29 16.19 6.86 16.28
C GLY A 29 17.02 7.01 15.02
N ARG A 30 18.29 6.60 15.08
CA ARG A 30 19.22 6.64 13.94
C ARG A 30 18.72 5.74 12.80
N ASN A 31 19.28 5.93 11.60
CA ASN A 31 18.98 5.07 10.45
C ASN A 31 19.35 3.61 10.73
N ALA A 32 18.64 2.68 10.13
CA ALA A 32 18.82 1.23 10.25
C ALA A 32 18.58 0.63 11.65
N GLN A 33 17.95 1.36 12.59
CA GLN A 33 17.67 0.85 13.94
C GLN A 33 16.40 0.00 14.04
N GLY A 34 15.50 0.03 13.06
CA GLY A 34 14.26 -0.77 13.05
C GLY A 34 12.96 0.06 13.05
N LYS A 35 13.02 1.38 12.95
CA LYS A 35 11.85 2.27 12.88
C LYS A 35 10.84 1.82 11.83
N THR A 36 11.30 1.71 10.57
CA THR A 36 10.52 1.20 9.45
C THR A 36 9.94 -0.19 9.71
N SER A 37 10.71 -1.07 10.37
CA SER A 37 10.25 -2.44 10.68
C SER A 37 9.08 -2.44 11.66
N LEU A 38 9.04 -1.49 12.60
CA LEU A 38 7.91 -1.35 13.51
C LEU A 38 6.64 -0.91 12.77
N LEU A 39 6.72 0.09 11.89
CA LEU A 39 5.59 0.47 11.02
C LEU A 39 5.17 -0.66 10.08
N GLU A 40 6.14 -1.38 9.50
CA GLU A 40 5.87 -2.54 8.63
C GLU A 40 5.11 -3.63 9.39
N ALA A 41 5.45 -3.89 10.66
CA ALA A 41 4.72 -4.85 11.48
C ALA A 41 3.24 -4.45 11.65
N VAL A 42 2.96 -3.17 11.86
CA VAL A 42 1.58 -2.65 11.90
C VAL A 42 0.87 -2.88 10.57
N CYS A 43 1.52 -2.54 9.45
CA CYS A 43 0.94 -2.76 8.11
C CYS A 43 0.65 -4.24 7.86
N VAL A 44 1.56 -5.14 8.22
CA VAL A 44 1.38 -6.60 8.10
C VAL A 44 0.23 -7.10 8.98
N LEU A 45 0.14 -6.65 10.22
CA LEU A 45 -0.95 -7.01 11.13
C LEU A 45 -2.31 -6.58 10.56
N MET A 46 -2.40 -5.37 10.04
CA MET A 46 -3.67 -4.81 9.57
C MET A 46 -4.04 -5.25 8.16
N ARG A 47 -3.07 -5.46 7.25
CA ARG A 47 -3.36 -5.68 5.82
C ARG A 47 -2.83 -7.00 5.28
N LEU A 48 -2.08 -7.78 6.06
CA LEU A 48 -1.43 -9.03 5.65
C LEU A 48 -0.49 -8.84 4.44
N GLN A 49 0.02 -7.62 4.29
CA GLN A 49 0.91 -7.20 3.20
C GLN A 49 2.01 -6.31 3.77
N SER A 50 3.21 -6.42 3.19
CA SER A 50 4.30 -5.48 3.43
C SER A 50 4.40 -4.51 2.25
N PRO A 51 4.61 -3.21 2.50
CA PRO A 51 4.89 -2.24 1.44
C PRO A 51 6.27 -2.46 0.79
N ARG A 52 7.19 -3.15 1.48
CA ARG A 52 8.60 -3.31 1.10
C ARG A 52 8.89 -4.57 0.31
N THR A 53 8.14 -5.65 0.55
CA THR A 53 8.37 -6.94 -0.10
C THR A 53 7.11 -7.77 -0.22
N SER A 54 7.04 -8.57 -1.27
CA SER A 54 6.02 -9.61 -1.44
C SER A 54 6.42 -10.95 -0.79
N SER A 55 7.71 -11.12 -0.46
CA SER A 55 8.26 -12.34 0.13
C SER A 55 8.03 -12.35 1.65
N ARG A 56 7.17 -13.25 2.11
CA ARG A 56 6.86 -13.41 3.54
C ARG A 56 8.03 -13.96 4.35
N SER A 57 8.92 -14.74 3.74
CA SER A 57 10.10 -15.27 4.42
C SER A 57 11.01 -14.16 4.94
N GLU A 58 11.00 -13.00 4.28
CA GLU A 58 11.77 -11.84 4.69
C GLU A 58 11.21 -11.11 5.91
N TRP A 59 9.99 -11.44 6.37
CA TRP A 59 9.38 -10.81 7.54
C TRP A 59 9.93 -11.38 8.84
N MET A 60 10.36 -12.64 8.84
CA MET A 60 10.99 -13.24 10.02
C MET A 60 12.39 -12.69 10.22
N ARG A 61 12.77 -12.52 11.51
CA ARG A 61 14.13 -12.18 11.88
C ARG A 61 15.08 -13.27 11.43
N PHE A 62 16.29 -12.87 11.07
CA PHE A 62 17.33 -13.83 10.68
C PHE A 62 17.54 -14.86 11.80
N ASP A 63 17.67 -16.14 11.44
CA ASP A 63 17.76 -17.31 12.33
C ASP A 63 16.54 -17.59 13.24
N ALA A 64 15.46 -16.81 13.15
CA ALA A 64 14.25 -17.11 13.91
C ALA A 64 13.41 -18.20 13.24
N GLN A 65 12.79 -19.06 14.06
CA GLN A 65 11.90 -20.13 13.58
C GLN A 65 10.47 -19.66 13.35
N SER A 66 10.10 -18.54 13.95
CA SER A 66 8.78 -17.92 13.80
C SER A 66 8.84 -16.44 14.09
N CYS A 67 7.84 -15.69 13.57
CA CYS A 67 7.58 -14.33 14.03
C CYS A 67 6.14 -14.20 14.52
N LEU A 68 5.93 -13.30 15.46
CA LEU A 68 4.64 -12.96 16.04
C LEU A 68 4.43 -11.45 15.97
N ILE A 69 3.25 -11.05 15.47
CA ILE A 69 2.75 -9.67 15.61
C ILE A 69 1.38 -9.77 16.26
N GLU A 70 1.19 -9.05 17.33
CA GLU A 70 -0.07 -8.97 18.06
C GLU A 70 -0.43 -7.52 18.31
N GLY A 71 -1.70 -7.17 18.20
CA GLY A 71 -2.15 -5.82 18.46
C GLY A 71 -3.57 -5.75 18.94
N ALA A 72 -3.81 -4.88 19.93
CA ALA A 72 -5.15 -4.56 20.40
C ALA A 72 -5.75 -3.47 19.49
N TRP A 73 -6.70 -3.86 18.63
CA TRP A 73 -7.41 -2.98 17.72
C TRP A 73 -8.89 -2.89 18.07
N ASN A 74 -9.39 -1.69 18.41
CA ASN A 74 -10.80 -1.40 18.76
C ASN A 74 -11.31 -2.27 19.89
N LYS A 75 -10.94 -3.08 20.57
CA LYS A 75 -11.34 -4.06 21.60
C LYS A 75 -11.05 -5.51 21.19
N ALA A 76 -10.63 -5.76 19.93
CA ALA A 76 -10.25 -7.09 19.50
C ALA A 76 -8.73 -7.26 19.58
N LEU A 77 -8.27 -8.44 19.95
CA LEU A 77 -6.88 -8.83 19.96
C LEU A 77 -6.56 -9.55 18.64
N LEU A 78 -5.91 -8.82 17.73
CA LEU A 78 -5.45 -9.35 16.46
C LEU A 78 -4.10 -10.05 16.63
N ARG A 79 -3.93 -11.21 16.02
CA ARG A 79 -2.67 -11.96 16.05
C ARG A 79 -2.30 -12.50 14.67
N TYR A 80 -1.08 -12.21 14.27
CA TYR A 80 -0.41 -12.77 13.12
C TYR A 80 0.79 -13.59 13.59
N THR A 81 0.85 -14.86 13.22
CA THR A 81 1.99 -15.73 13.49
C THR A 81 2.45 -16.37 12.18
N GLN A 82 3.74 -16.42 11.94
CA GLN A 82 4.33 -17.08 10.79
C GLN A 82 5.51 -17.93 11.20
N THR A 83 5.61 -19.12 10.59
CA THR A 83 6.78 -20.00 10.58
C THR A 83 7.28 -20.13 9.14
N HIS A 84 8.35 -20.89 8.92
CA HIS A 84 8.84 -21.18 7.55
C HIS A 84 7.78 -21.88 6.68
N SER A 85 6.92 -22.72 7.27
CA SER A 85 5.97 -23.56 6.53
C SER A 85 4.52 -23.08 6.61
N ALA A 86 4.15 -22.31 7.62
CA ALA A 86 2.76 -21.98 7.91
C ALA A 86 2.55 -20.54 8.40
N ARG A 87 1.34 -20.04 8.19
CA ARG A 87 0.85 -18.78 8.75
C ARG A 87 -0.45 -19.02 9.47
N ARG A 88 -0.62 -18.40 10.63
CA ARG A 88 -1.85 -18.44 11.42
C ARG A 88 -2.32 -17.02 11.74
N LEU A 89 -3.62 -16.81 11.55
CA LEU A 89 -4.32 -15.57 11.90
C LEU A 89 -5.33 -15.88 12.99
N ALA A 90 -5.44 -15.01 14.00
CA ALA A 90 -6.44 -15.16 15.04
C ALA A 90 -6.99 -13.79 15.47
N ILE A 91 -8.24 -13.80 15.93
CA ILE A 91 -8.93 -12.66 16.57
C ILE A 91 -9.47 -13.19 17.90
N ASP A 92 -9.12 -12.54 19.00
CA ASP A 92 -9.49 -12.92 20.37
C ASP A 92 -9.22 -14.42 20.67
N GLY A 93 -8.10 -14.93 20.13
CA GLY A 93 -7.68 -16.32 20.25
C GLY A 93 -8.32 -17.27 19.25
N ALA A 94 -9.45 -16.91 18.60
CA ALA A 94 -10.12 -17.72 17.58
C ALA A 94 -9.37 -17.64 16.25
N VAL A 95 -9.09 -18.82 15.65
CA VAL A 95 -8.36 -18.91 14.38
C VAL A 95 -9.24 -18.50 13.20
N CYS A 96 -8.78 -17.58 12.38
CA CYS A 96 -9.43 -17.18 11.15
C CYS A 96 -9.01 -18.10 10.00
N ALA A 97 -9.95 -18.85 9.43
CA ALA A 97 -9.69 -19.72 8.29
C ALA A 97 -9.46 -18.94 6.97
N ARG A 98 -10.10 -17.79 6.83
CA ARG A 98 -10.03 -16.96 5.61
C ARG A 98 -9.42 -15.59 5.91
N ASN A 99 -8.60 -15.10 4.98
CA ASN A 99 -8.03 -13.74 5.09
C ASN A 99 -9.11 -12.65 5.13
N GLY A 100 -10.22 -12.85 4.40
CA GLY A 100 -11.34 -11.89 4.38
C GLY A 100 -11.96 -11.68 5.75
N ASP A 101 -12.17 -12.76 6.51
CA ASP A 101 -12.75 -12.70 7.85
C ASP A 101 -11.84 -11.93 8.82
N TYR A 102 -10.52 -12.14 8.70
CA TYR A 102 -9.54 -11.39 9.47
C TYR A 102 -9.52 -9.91 9.05
N LEU A 103 -9.40 -9.63 7.75
CA LEU A 103 -9.29 -8.27 7.21
C LEU A 103 -10.54 -7.41 7.46
N ALA A 104 -11.71 -8.01 7.60
CA ALA A 104 -12.95 -7.31 7.96
C ALA A 104 -12.90 -6.68 9.35
N ASN A 105 -12.03 -7.17 10.23
CA ASN A 105 -11.85 -6.71 11.60
C ASN A 105 -10.59 -5.85 11.82
N THR A 106 -9.93 -5.41 10.75
CA THR A 106 -8.67 -4.66 10.81
C THR A 106 -8.84 -3.22 10.34
N ALA A 107 -7.82 -2.39 10.56
CA ALA A 107 -7.77 -1.02 10.08
C ALA A 107 -7.61 -0.95 8.56
N LEU A 108 -8.15 0.11 7.96
CA LEU A 108 -7.65 0.62 6.69
C LEU A 108 -6.27 1.24 6.94
N VAL A 109 -5.37 1.12 5.98
CA VAL A 109 -3.99 1.60 6.13
C VAL A 109 -3.57 2.41 4.91
N VAL A 110 -2.95 3.55 5.16
CA VAL A 110 -2.19 4.28 4.15
C VAL A 110 -0.73 4.30 4.59
N TRP A 111 0.12 3.76 3.74
CA TRP A 111 1.57 3.77 3.91
C TRP A 111 2.18 4.86 3.05
N MET A 112 3.07 5.67 3.64
CA MET A 112 3.81 6.71 2.93
C MET A 112 5.29 6.59 3.26
N ASP A 113 6.15 6.52 2.24
CA ASP A 113 7.60 6.46 2.39
C ASP A 113 8.33 7.11 1.19
N HIS A 114 9.66 7.12 1.24
CA HIS A 114 10.49 7.63 0.14
C HIS A 114 10.30 6.88 -1.19
N ALA A 115 9.97 5.59 -1.14
CA ALA A 115 9.76 4.78 -2.33
C ALA A 115 8.50 5.20 -3.11
N ASP A 116 7.61 6.02 -2.51
CA ASP A 116 6.44 6.57 -3.18
C ASP A 116 6.78 7.49 -4.36
N MET A 117 8.01 8.01 -4.44
CA MET A 117 8.52 8.65 -5.65
C MET A 117 8.47 7.74 -6.87
N ASN A 118 8.54 6.42 -6.69
CA ASN A 118 8.37 5.45 -7.77
C ASN A 118 6.94 5.39 -8.33
N LEU A 119 5.94 5.96 -7.65
CA LEU A 119 4.62 6.14 -8.24
C LEU A 119 4.67 7.10 -9.42
N VAL A 120 5.54 8.11 -9.35
CA VAL A 120 5.71 9.09 -10.41
C VAL A 120 6.82 8.67 -11.39
N ARG A 121 8.02 8.33 -10.90
CA ARG A 121 9.22 8.04 -11.73
C ARG A 121 9.32 6.59 -12.18
N GLY A 122 8.75 5.68 -11.42
CA GLY A 122 8.90 4.23 -11.63
C GLY A 122 7.99 3.69 -12.73
N GLY A 123 8.17 2.41 -13.03
CA GLY A 123 7.36 1.71 -14.01
C GLY A 123 5.92 1.44 -13.54
N ALA A 124 5.06 1.07 -14.48
CA ALA A 124 3.66 0.74 -14.25
C ALA A 124 3.39 -0.28 -13.13
N GLU A 125 4.37 -1.15 -12.84
CA GLU A 125 4.23 -2.15 -11.77
C GLU A 125 4.06 -1.51 -10.39
N HIS A 126 4.79 -0.42 -10.09
CA HIS A 126 4.65 0.32 -8.82
C HIS A 126 3.25 0.91 -8.68
N ARG A 127 2.73 1.50 -9.76
CA ARG A 127 1.39 2.09 -9.80
C ARG A 127 0.29 1.04 -9.69
N ARG A 128 0.44 -0.12 -10.34
CA ARG A 128 -0.51 -1.23 -10.17
C ARG A 128 -0.53 -1.78 -8.74
N ARG A 129 0.64 -2.01 -8.13
CA ARG A 129 0.72 -2.43 -6.71
C ARG A 129 0.04 -1.45 -5.78
N TYR A 130 0.24 -0.16 -6.02
CA TYR A 130 -0.44 0.91 -5.28
C TYR A 130 -1.97 0.84 -5.45
N LEU A 131 -2.47 0.72 -6.70
CA LEU A 131 -3.90 0.54 -6.96
C LEU A 131 -4.45 -0.71 -6.28
N ASP A 132 -3.73 -1.82 -6.35
CA ASP A 132 -4.15 -3.08 -5.75
C ASP A 132 -4.26 -2.97 -4.22
N PHE A 133 -3.28 -2.33 -3.61
CA PHE A 133 -3.30 -2.09 -2.16
C PHE A 133 -4.46 -1.20 -1.73
N ALA A 134 -4.74 -0.13 -2.46
CA ALA A 134 -5.82 0.80 -2.16
C ALA A 134 -7.21 0.21 -2.48
N ALA A 135 -7.39 -0.36 -3.68
CA ALA A 135 -8.66 -0.94 -4.12
C ALA A 135 -9.10 -2.13 -3.26
N ALA A 136 -8.15 -2.98 -2.83
CA ALA A 136 -8.45 -4.11 -1.94
C ALA A 136 -9.01 -3.69 -0.57
N GLN A 137 -8.80 -2.46 -0.17
CA GLN A 137 -9.34 -1.90 1.08
C GLN A 137 -10.70 -1.26 0.90
N LEU A 138 -10.95 -0.70 -0.29
CA LEU A 138 -12.19 0.01 -0.59
C LEU A 138 -13.29 -0.92 -1.08
N PHE A 139 -12.95 -1.90 -1.92
CA PHE A 139 -13.90 -2.78 -2.60
C PHE A 139 -13.76 -4.22 -2.11
N PRO A 140 -14.78 -4.78 -1.42
CA PRO A 140 -14.71 -6.14 -0.83
C PRO A 140 -14.45 -7.25 -1.87
N GLU A 141 -14.98 -7.11 -3.09
CA GLU A 141 -14.85 -8.09 -4.17
C GLU A 141 -13.48 -8.06 -4.87
N TYR A 142 -12.70 -6.98 -4.68
CA TYR A 142 -11.48 -6.73 -5.42
C TYR A 142 -10.42 -7.81 -5.24
N LEU A 143 -10.12 -8.14 -3.98
CA LEU A 143 -9.02 -9.05 -3.64
C LEU A 143 -9.24 -10.47 -4.15
N ASP A 144 -10.50 -10.94 -4.16
CA ASP A 144 -10.82 -12.25 -4.73
C ASP A 144 -10.70 -12.23 -6.25
N ALA A 145 -11.24 -11.19 -6.91
CA ALA A 145 -11.10 -11.01 -8.35
C ALA A 145 -9.63 -10.97 -8.77
N LEU A 146 -8.78 -10.23 -8.06
CA LEU A 146 -7.33 -10.14 -8.33
C LEU A 146 -6.66 -11.51 -8.22
N ARG A 147 -6.94 -12.27 -7.15
CA ARG A 147 -6.37 -13.61 -6.96
C ARG A 147 -6.77 -14.60 -8.06
N GLN A 148 -8.04 -14.58 -8.46
CA GLN A 148 -8.53 -15.45 -9.54
C GLN A 148 -7.93 -15.04 -10.88
N TYR A 149 -7.85 -13.73 -11.16
CA TYR A 149 -7.19 -13.19 -12.34
C TYR A 149 -5.72 -13.63 -12.43
N ASP A 150 -4.95 -13.45 -11.36
CA ASP A 150 -3.53 -13.81 -11.31
C ASP A 150 -3.33 -15.32 -11.51
N ARG A 151 -4.21 -16.14 -10.96
CA ARG A 151 -4.18 -17.61 -11.16
C ARG A 151 -4.43 -17.97 -12.62
N ALA A 152 -5.46 -17.38 -13.22
CA ALA A 152 -5.81 -17.60 -14.62
C ALA A 152 -4.71 -17.10 -15.56
N LEU A 153 -4.10 -15.94 -15.26
CA LEU A 153 -3.00 -15.36 -16.02
C LEU A 153 -1.76 -16.27 -16.02
N ARG A 154 -1.36 -16.78 -14.85
CA ARG A 154 -0.24 -17.73 -14.74
C ARG A 154 -0.51 -19.01 -15.53
N ALA A 155 -1.71 -19.57 -15.42
CA ALA A 155 -2.09 -20.77 -16.15
C ALA A 155 -2.10 -20.54 -17.67
N ARG A 156 -2.67 -19.41 -18.13
CA ARG A 156 -2.66 -19.02 -19.54
C ARG A 156 -1.25 -18.84 -20.09
N ASN A 157 -0.40 -18.10 -19.35
CA ASN A 157 1.00 -17.91 -19.73
C ASN A 157 1.81 -19.21 -19.75
N PHE A 158 1.49 -20.15 -18.86
CA PHE A 158 2.08 -21.48 -18.89
C PHE A 158 1.71 -22.23 -20.19
N LEU A 159 0.42 -22.21 -20.59
CA LEU A 159 -0.03 -22.86 -21.83
C LEU A 159 0.59 -22.22 -23.09
N LEU A 160 0.75 -20.90 -23.12
CA LEU A 160 1.42 -20.19 -24.21
C LEU A 160 2.89 -20.60 -24.38
N LYS A 161 3.56 -20.99 -23.29
CA LYS A 161 5.00 -21.35 -23.28
C LYS A 161 5.25 -22.85 -23.42
N ARG A 162 4.30 -23.68 -23.01
CA ARG A 162 4.51 -25.13 -22.85
C ARG A 162 4.83 -25.86 -24.14
N ASP A 163 4.04 -25.58 -25.21
CA ASP A 163 4.07 -26.38 -26.42
C ASP A 163 4.66 -25.59 -27.60
N ALA A 164 5.35 -26.25 -28.51
CA ALA A 164 5.83 -25.62 -29.75
C ALA A 164 4.67 -25.07 -30.59
N VAL A 165 3.56 -25.83 -30.67
CA VAL A 165 2.30 -25.40 -31.30
C VAL A 165 1.28 -25.08 -30.21
N ILE A 166 0.81 -23.83 -30.19
CA ILE A 166 -0.11 -23.35 -29.16
C ILE A 166 -1.49 -24.02 -29.34
N GLN A 167 -1.99 -24.59 -28.24
CA GLN A 167 -3.32 -25.18 -28.17
C GLN A 167 -4.36 -24.09 -27.85
N TRP A 168 -4.75 -23.29 -28.83
CA TRP A 168 -5.61 -22.12 -28.67
C TRP A 168 -6.91 -22.41 -27.91
N ARG A 169 -7.52 -23.58 -28.14
CA ARG A 169 -8.75 -23.97 -27.40
C ARG A 169 -8.54 -23.95 -25.88
N GLN A 170 -7.38 -24.37 -25.39
CA GLN A 170 -7.04 -24.36 -23.98
C GLN A 170 -6.74 -22.94 -23.48
N VAL A 171 -6.00 -22.17 -24.29
CA VAL A 171 -5.62 -20.79 -23.98
C VAL A 171 -6.86 -19.89 -23.90
N ASP A 172 -7.82 -20.05 -24.81
CA ASP A 172 -9.06 -19.26 -24.87
C ASP A 172 -10.02 -19.56 -23.71
N ALA A 173 -10.01 -20.80 -23.17
CA ALA A 173 -10.77 -21.09 -21.97
C ALA A 173 -10.33 -20.23 -20.77
N TYR A 174 -9.02 -19.92 -20.67
CA TYR A 174 -8.54 -18.98 -19.66
C TYR A 174 -8.81 -17.51 -20.00
N ALA A 175 -8.97 -17.14 -21.29
CA ALA A 175 -9.32 -15.79 -21.68
C ALA A 175 -10.70 -15.38 -21.12
N ALA A 176 -11.70 -16.29 -21.17
CA ALA A 176 -13.02 -16.04 -20.56
C ALA A 176 -12.94 -15.85 -19.02
N LEU A 177 -12.10 -16.63 -18.33
CA LEU A 177 -11.88 -16.45 -16.90
C LEU A 177 -11.19 -15.11 -16.59
N LEU A 178 -10.20 -14.73 -17.39
CA LEU A 178 -9.52 -13.44 -17.27
C LEU A 178 -10.50 -12.30 -17.47
N ASP A 179 -11.34 -12.33 -18.51
CA ASP A 179 -12.31 -11.30 -18.81
C ASP A 179 -13.29 -11.09 -17.65
N LYS A 180 -13.84 -12.18 -17.09
CA LYS A 180 -14.74 -12.12 -15.92
C LYS A 180 -14.14 -11.32 -14.76
N HIS A 181 -12.90 -11.61 -14.41
CA HIS A 181 -12.25 -10.98 -13.26
C HIS A 181 -11.65 -9.62 -13.62
N ALA A 182 -11.17 -9.43 -14.86
CA ALA A 182 -10.69 -8.16 -15.36
C ALA A 182 -11.73 -7.05 -15.29
N ARG A 183 -13.00 -7.35 -15.60
CA ARG A 183 -14.10 -6.38 -15.48
C ARG A 183 -14.27 -5.84 -14.07
N VAL A 184 -14.16 -6.69 -13.06
CA VAL A 184 -14.24 -6.27 -11.65
C VAL A 184 -13.05 -5.39 -11.30
N ILE A 185 -11.81 -5.83 -11.63
CA ILE A 185 -10.58 -5.10 -11.33
C ILE A 185 -10.59 -3.72 -12.03
N ARG A 186 -10.89 -3.68 -13.32
CA ARG A 186 -10.98 -2.44 -14.14
C ARG A 186 -11.97 -1.45 -13.53
N ARG A 187 -13.19 -1.91 -13.21
CA ARG A 187 -14.21 -1.07 -12.56
C ARG A 187 -13.73 -0.50 -11.24
N CYS A 188 -13.18 -1.33 -10.36
CA CYS A 188 -12.73 -0.91 -9.03
C CYS A 188 -11.55 0.08 -9.10
N ARG A 189 -10.57 -0.17 -10.00
CA ARG A 189 -9.43 0.75 -10.19
C ARG A 189 -9.86 2.09 -10.77
N ALA A 190 -10.74 2.09 -11.78
CA ALA A 190 -11.27 3.32 -12.37
C ALA A 190 -12.08 4.12 -11.33
N GLU A 191 -12.93 3.47 -10.56
CA GLU A 191 -13.73 4.10 -9.52
C GLU A 191 -12.85 4.64 -8.38
N LEU A 192 -11.81 3.92 -7.96
CA LEU A 192 -10.83 4.40 -6.98
C LEU A 192 -10.18 5.71 -7.45
N ILE A 193 -9.64 5.75 -8.67
CA ILE A 193 -9.00 6.97 -9.20
C ILE A 193 -10.00 8.11 -9.28
N LYS A 194 -11.22 7.85 -9.72
CA LYS A 194 -12.30 8.85 -9.76
C LYS A 194 -12.59 9.45 -8.37
N GLN A 195 -12.67 8.60 -7.34
CA GLN A 195 -12.90 9.05 -5.97
C GLN A 195 -11.69 9.80 -5.38
N MET A 196 -10.49 9.46 -5.78
CA MET A 196 -9.27 10.11 -5.33
C MET A 196 -9.02 11.47 -5.98
N GLN A 197 -9.44 11.67 -7.23
CA GLN A 197 -9.07 12.82 -8.06
C GLN A 197 -9.34 14.20 -7.41
N PRO A 198 -10.50 14.49 -6.80
CA PRO A 198 -10.74 15.76 -6.14
C PRO A 198 -9.74 16.04 -5.00
N TRP A 199 -9.41 14.99 -4.25
CA TRP A 199 -8.49 15.08 -3.12
C TRP A 199 -7.03 15.22 -3.56
N ILE A 200 -6.63 14.57 -4.66
CA ILE A 200 -5.32 14.75 -5.27
C ILE A 200 -5.12 16.20 -5.67
N HIS A 201 -6.11 16.80 -6.29
CA HIS A 201 -6.06 18.20 -6.72
C HIS A 201 -5.95 19.16 -5.52
N ASP A 202 -6.78 18.98 -4.48
CA ASP A 202 -6.75 19.82 -3.27
C ASP A 202 -5.43 19.65 -2.50
N ALA A 203 -4.95 18.41 -2.35
CA ALA A 203 -3.67 18.11 -1.71
C ALA A 203 -2.49 18.76 -2.46
N GLN A 204 -2.47 18.62 -3.80
CA GLN A 204 -1.44 19.22 -4.64
C GLN A 204 -1.36 20.74 -4.44
N LYS A 205 -2.50 21.41 -4.48
CA LYS A 205 -2.59 22.85 -4.29
C LYS A 205 -2.10 23.29 -2.91
N ARG A 206 -2.47 22.58 -1.85
CA ARG A 206 -2.07 22.92 -0.47
C ARG A 206 -0.59 22.64 -0.21
N LEU A 207 -0.08 21.52 -0.71
CA LEU A 207 1.31 21.12 -0.50
C LEU A 207 2.29 21.94 -1.36
N SER A 208 1.92 22.32 -2.58
CA SER A 208 2.77 23.14 -3.45
C SER A 208 2.75 24.63 -3.09
N GLY A 209 1.64 25.09 -2.46
CA GLY A 209 1.40 26.51 -2.21
C GLY A 209 1.04 27.32 -3.46
N VAL A 210 0.93 26.66 -4.62
CA VAL A 210 0.60 27.27 -5.91
C VAL A 210 -0.50 26.47 -6.61
N ASN A 211 -1.18 27.08 -7.58
CA ASN A 211 -2.24 26.42 -8.32
C ASN A 211 -1.63 25.60 -9.49
N GLU A 212 -1.14 24.41 -9.19
CA GLU A 212 -0.65 23.43 -10.16
C GLU A 212 -1.62 22.27 -10.25
N PRO A 213 -2.51 22.22 -11.25
CA PRO A 213 -3.46 21.10 -11.38
C PRO A 213 -2.72 19.80 -11.60
N ALA A 214 -3.05 18.81 -10.75
CA ALA A 214 -2.50 17.45 -10.83
C ALA A 214 -3.62 16.47 -11.15
N ASN A 215 -3.37 15.57 -12.11
CA ASN A 215 -4.35 14.57 -12.49
C ASN A 215 -3.74 13.16 -12.43
N ALA A 216 -4.58 12.22 -12.01
CA ALA A 216 -4.35 10.79 -12.10
C ALA A 216 -5.43 10.21 -13.02
N ILE A 217 -5.03 9.62 -14.14
CA ILE A 217 -5.94 9.09 -15.15
C ILE A 217 -5.69 7.60 -15.26
N TYR A 218 -6.73 6.81 -15.00
CA TYR A 218 -6.66 5.37 -15.17
C TYR A 218 -6.71 5.00 -16.65
N VAL A 219 -5.72 4.23 -17.09
CA VAL A 219 -5.60 3.72 -18.45
C VAL A 219 -5.68 2.19 -18.41
N ALA A 220 -6.73 1.64 -19.00
CA ALA A 220 -6.92 0.19 -19.02
C ALA A 220 -5.89 -0.49 -19.93
N GLY A 221 -5.39 -1.65 -19.51
CA GLY A 221 -4.40 -2.45 -20.24
C GLY A 221 -4.96 -3.22 -21.43
N TYR A 222 -6.18 -2.89 -21.86
CA TYR A 222 -6.80 -3.37 -23.10
C TYR A 222 -7.87 -2.39 -23.61
N ALA A 223 -8.01 -2.33 -24.92
CA ALA A 223 -9.05 -1.56 -25.59
C ALA A 223 -10.34 -2.39 -25.75
N GLY A 224 -11.46 -1.71 -26.02
CA GLY A 224 -12.75 -2.35 -26.25
C GLY A 224 -13.51 -2.72 -24.99
N GLU A 225 -14.60 -3.44 -25.17
CA GLU A 225 -15.53 -3.80 -24.10
C GLU A 225 -15.06 -5.05 -23.31
N THR A 226 -14.49 -6.03 -24.03
CA THR A 226 -14.09 -7.30 -23.44
C THR A 226 -12.60 -7.57 -23.59
N LEU A 227 -12.00 -8.14 -22.55
CA LEU A 227 -10.62 -8.61 -22.62
C LEU A 227 -10.50 -9.82 -23.56
N GLN A 228 -11.56 -10.61 -23.71
CA GLN A 228 -11.56 -11.79 -24.55
C GLN A 228 -11.38 -11.42 -26.04
N GLU A 229 -12.06 -10.38 -26.51
CA GLU A 229 -11.87 -9.85 -27.87
C GLU A 229 -10.46 -9.30 -28.08
N ALA A 230 -9.98 -8.47 -27.16
CA ALA A 230 -8.63 -7.92 -27.22
C ALA A 230 -7.55 -9.01 -27.28
N LEU A 231 -7.70 -10.13 -26.53
CA LEU A 231 -6.79 -11.26 -26.57
C LEU A 231 -6.91 -12.06 -27.88
N HIS A 232 -8.11 -12.14 -28.47
CA HIS A 232 -8.29 -12.78 -29.76
C HIS A 232 -7.52 -12.04 -30.86
N ASP A 233 -7.59 -10.72 -30.86
CA ASP A 233 -6.91 -9.87 -31.86
C ASP A 233 -5.38 -9.90 -31.73
N LEU A 234 -4.87 -10.21 -30.52
CA LEU A 234 -3.43 -10.29 -30.23
C LEU A 234 -2.82 -11.68 -30.43
N ARG A 235 -3.54 -12.66 -30.99
CA ARG A 235 -3.04 -14.06 -31.10
C ARG A 235 -1.72 -14.19 -31.86
N ASP A 236 -1.52 -13.44 -32.92
CA ASP A 236 -0.27 -13.49 -33.69
C ASP A 236 0.91 -12.94 -32.90
N GLU A 237 0.69 -11.88 -32.13
CA GLU A 237 1.70 -11.32 -31.22
C GLU A 237 2.00 -12.28 -30.07
N GLU A 238 0.97 -12.85 -29.44
CA GLU A 238 1.10 -13.83 -28.37
C GLU A 238 1.79 -15.12 -28.82
N SER A 239 1.61 -15.51 -30.08
CA SER A 239 2.33 -16.64 -30.69
C SER A 239 3.84 -16.41 -30.71
N ARG A 240 4.26 -15.18 -30.96
CA ARG A 240 5.68 -14.78 -30.99
C ARG A 240 6.25 -14.54 -29.61
N THR A 241 5.54 -13.79 -28.77
CA THR A 241 6.04 -13.36 -27.43
C THR A 241 5.86 -14.42 -26.36
N ARG A 242 4.97 -15.39 -26.58
CA ARG A 242 4.60 -16.44 -25.61
C ARG A 242 4.12 -15.89 -24.26
N GLN A 243 3.45 -14.73 -24.31
CA GLN A 243 2.91 -14.03 -23.14
C GLN A 243 1.56 -13.42 -23.44
N THR A 244 0.71 -13.29 -22.43
CA THR A 244 -0.58 -12.60 -22.52
C THR A 244 -0.38 -11.13 -22.82
N GLY A 245 -0.88 -10.67 -23.97
CA GLY A 245 -0.62 -9.35 -24.55
C GLY A 245 -1.49 -8.23 -23.99
N ALA A 246 -2.66 -8.53 -23.44
CA ALA A 246 -3.62 -7.57 -22.92
C ALA A 246 -4.19 -7.98 -21.57
N GLY A 247 -4.70 -7.02 -20.78
CA GLY A 247 -5.38 -7.28 -19.53
C GLY A 247 -4.97 -6.36 -18.40
N THR A 248 -5.58 -6.53 -17.22
CA THR A 248 -5.38 -5.64 -16.07
C THR A 248 -3.95 -5.66 -15.49
N HIS A 249 -3.16 -6.66 -15.81
CA HIS A 249 -1.71 -6.70 -15.51
C HIS A 249 -0.89 -5.72 -16.37
N ARG A 250 -1.51 -5.05 -17.34
CA ARG A 250 -0.94 -3.99 -18.19
C ARG A 250 -1.60 -2.63 -17.96
N ASP A 251 -2.50 -2.51 -16.96
CA ASP A 251 -3.09 -1.22 -16.60
C ASP A 251 -2.03 -0.21 -16.18
N GLU A 252 -2.35 1.06 -16.40
CA GLU A 252 -1.48 2.18 -16.08
C GLU A 252 -2.27 3.31 -15.38
N ILE A 253 -1.57 4.15 -14.62
CA ILE A 253 -2.04 5.45 -14.19
C ILE A 253 -1.16 6.51 -14.87
N MET A 254 -1.75 7.29 -15.74
CA MET A 254 -1.09 8.46 -16.27
C MET A 254 -1.17 9.61 -15.25
N LEU A 255 -0.03 10.12 -14.84
CA LEU A 255 0.11 11.19 -13.86
C LEU A 255 0.57 12.46 -14.57
N THR A 256 -0.18 13.55 -14.37
CA THR A 256 0.16 14.85 -14.97
C THR A 256 0.20 15.96 -13.92
N VAL A 257 1.06 16.96 -14.14
CA VAL A 257 1.09 18.25 -13.45
C VAL A 257 1.06 19.32 -14.52
N ASN A 258 0.15 20.28 -14.42
CA ASN A 258 -0.05 21.30 -15.46
C ASN A 258 -0.26 20.68 -16.87
N GLU A 259 -1.02 19.58 -16.94
CA GLU A 259 -1.32 18.82 -18.16
C GLU A 259 -0.12 18.11 -18.81
N LEU A 260 1.08 18.24 -18.24
CA LEU A 260 2.30 17.58 -18.72
C LEU A 260 2.56 16.28 -17.97
N ASP A 261 3.14 15.29 -18.63
CA ASP A 261 3.57 14.02 -18.03
C ASP A 261 4.53 14.29 -16.85
N ALA A 262 4.09 13.95 -15.65
CA ALA A 262 4.84 14.25 -14.42
C ALA A 262 6.17 13.52 -14.34
N ALA A 263 6.28 12.32 -14.91
CA ALA A 263 7.55 11.56 -14.88
C ALA A 263 8.64 12.24 -15.72
N LYS A 264 8.26 12.93 -16.81
CA LYS A 264 9.20 13.53 -17.75
C LYS A 264 9.46 15.01 -17.52
N PHE A 265 8.43 15.75 -17.13
CA PHE A 265 8.46 17.21 -17.15
C PHE A 265 8.35 17.88 -15.79
N ALA A 266 7.86 17.18 -14.76
CA ALA A 266 7.77 17.75 -13.43
C ALA A 266 9.14 17.81 -12.74
N SER A 267 9.41 18.90 -12.02
CA SER A 267 10.57 19.01 -11.13
C SER A 267 10.50 17.96 -10.01
N GLU A 268 11.64 17.69 -9.37
CA GLU A 268 11.68 16.75 -8.25
C GLU A 268 10.72 17.13 -7.12
N GLY A 269 10.64 18.44 -6.80
CA GLY A 269 9.70 18.96 -5.81
C GLY A 269 8.24 18.74 -6.20
N GLN A 270 7.87 18.93 -7.48
CA GLN A 270 6.55 18.66 -8.00
C GLN A 270 6.20 17.16 -7.96
N GLN A 271 7.14 16.31 -8.37
CA GLN A 271 6.97 14.85 -8.32
C GLN A 271 6.76 14.35 -6.89
N ARG A 272 7.51 14.90 -5.92
CA ARG A 272 7.35 14.59 -4.50
C ARG A 272 6.00 15.05 -3.98
N THR A 273 5.58 16.27 -4.31
CA THR A 273 4.26 16.78 -3.96
C THR A 273 3.16 15.91 -4.55
N LEU A 274 3.28 15.50 -5.81
CA LEU A 274 2.31 14.63 -6.48
C LEU A 274 2.23 13.24 -5.82
N SER A 275 3.36 12.64 -5.46
CA SER A 275 3.36 11.34 -4.76
C SER A 275 2.65 11.40 -3.41
N LEU A 276 2.86 12.46 -2.64
CA LEU A 276 2.14 12.72 -1.39
C LEU A 276 0.65 12.98 -1.65
N SER A 277 0.31 13.75 -2.68
CA SER A 277 -1.08 14.06 -3.05
C SER A 277 -1.86 12.79 -3.42
N LEU A 278 -1.23 11.83 -4.11
CA LEU A 278 -1.82 10.52 -4.38
C LEU A 278 -2.16 9.76 -3.08
N LYS A 279 -1.26 9.76 -2.10
CA LYS A 279 -1.46 9.09 -0.81
C LYS A 279 -2.50 9.76 0.07
N LEU A 280 -2.53 11.09 0.08
CA LEU A 280 -3.56 11.86 0.77
C LEU A 280 -4.93 11.67 0.10
N GLY A 281 -4.98 11.65 -1.23
CA GLY A 281 -6.18 11.30 -1.99
C GLY A 281 -6.68 9.89 -1.65
N GLN A 282 -5.78 8.91 -1.53
CA GLN A 282 -6.11 7.57 -1.07
C GLN A 282 -6.72 7.60 0.35
N ALA A 283 -6.10 8.33 1.29
CA ALA A 283 -6.59 8.40 2.67
C ALA A 283 -8.04 8.93 2.73
N ARG A 284 -8.31 10.00 1.99
CA ARG A 284 -9.65 10.59 1.93
C ARG A 284 -10.68 9.71 1.21
N ALA A 285 -10.29 9.07 0.11
CA ALA A 285 -11.18 8.14 -0.60
C ALA A 285 -11.53 6.92 0.29
N LEU A 286 -10.57 6.38 1.04
CA LEU A 286 -10.81 5.30 1.99
C LEU A 286 -11.75 5.75 3.13
N GLU A 287 -11.51 6.93 3.73
CA GLU A 287 -12.36 7.49 4.78
C GLU A 287 -13.81 7.64 4.31
N GLN A 288 -14.01 8.26 3.14
CA GLN A 288 -15.35 8.46 2.59
C GLN A 288 -16.05 7.16 2.21
N GLY A 289 -15.33 6.28 1.51
CA GLY A 289 -15.92 5.05 0.99
C GLY A 289 -16.23 3.99 2.06
N ARG A 290 -15.52 4.05 3.21
CA ARG A 290 -15.69 3.08 4.30
C ARG A 290 -16.29 3.67 5.57
N GLY A 291 -16.49 4.99 5.64
CA GLY A 291 -17.01 5.69 6.81
C GLY A 291 -16.09 5.63 8.04
N MET A 292 -14.81 5.30 7.85
CA MET A 292 -13.81 5.24 8.91
C MET A 292 -12.45 5.73 8.43
N ALA A 293 -11.78 6.52 9.26
CA ALA A 293 -10.46 7.04 8.94
C ALA A 293 -9.40 5.92 8.92
N PRO A 294 -8.48 5.92 7.95
CA PRO A 294 -7.40 4.94 7.90
C PRO A 294 -6.34 5.20 8.97
N LEU A 295 -5.64 4.15 9.37
CA LEU A 295 -4.37 4.26 10.10
C LEU A 295 -3.28 4.75 9.13
N LEU A 296 -2.60 5.83 9.48
CA LEU A 296 -1.57 6.44 8.66
C LEU A 296 -0.18 6.03 9.17
N LEU A 297 0.61 5.44 8.30
CA LEU A 297 1.97 4.99 8.57
C LEU A 297 2.94 5.79 7.70
N LEU A 298 3.65 6.75 8.29
CA LEU A 298 4.52 7.70 7.60
C LEU A 298 5.98 7.40 7.94
N ASP A 299 6.71 6.84 6.98
CA ASP A 299 8.09 6.40 7.17
C ASP A 299 9.09 7.42 6.64
N ASP A 300 9.69 8.18 7.56
CA ASP A 300 10.78 9.16 7.38
C ASP A 300 10.54 10.23 6.30
N ILE A 301 9.26 10.55 6.01
CA ILE A 301 8.92 11.51 4.95
C ILE A 301 9.13 12.98 5.36
N PHE A 302 9.11 13.26 6.67
CA PHE A 302 9.19 14.65 7.16
C PHE A 302 10.58 15.26 7.04
N GLY A 303 11.64 14.44 7.03
CA GLY A 303 13.02 14.91 6.90
C GLY A 303 13.30 15.65 5.60
N GLU A 304 12.56 15.32 4.53
CA GLU A 304 12.77 15.89 3.19
C GLU A 304 11.79 17.01 2.82
N LEU A 305 10.86 17.34 3.72
CA LEU A 305 9.87 18.40 3.50
C LEU A 305 10.35 19.70 4.16
N ASP A 306 10.14 20.81 3.48
CA ASP A 306 10.28 22.13 4.08
C ASP A 306 9.17 22.37 5.13
N PRO A 307 9.34 23.36 6.03
CA PRO A 307 8.39 23.61 7.13
C PRO A 307 6.95 23.86 6.67
N ASN A 308 6.74 24.52 5.53
CA ASN A 308 5.41 24.83 5.00
C ASN A 308 4.71 23.56 4.51
N ARG A 309 5.43 22.71 3.76
CA ARG A 309 4.90 21.42 3.29
C ARG A 309 4.62 20.46 4.45
N ARG A 310 5.47 20.45 5.50
CA ARG A 310 5.22 19.64 6.71
C ARG A 310 3.90 20.03 7.37
N ARG A 311 3.68 21.33 7.56
CA ARG A 311 2.43 21.86 8.14
C ARG A 311 1.24 21.51 7.25
N ALA A 312 1.31 21.80 5.96
CA ALA A 312 0.24 21.49 5.01
C ALA A 312 -0.09 19.99 4.98
N LEU A 313 0.92 19.10 5.07
CA LEU A 313 0.71 17.66 5.17
C LEU A 313 -0.09 17.31 6.43
N LEU A 314 0.35 17.77 7.61
CA LEU A 314 -0.34 17.50 8.89
C LEU A 314 -1.78 18.02 8.90
N ASP A 315 -2.01 19.23 8.38
CA ASP A 315 -3.33 19.84 8.29
C ASP A 315 -4.27 19.11 7.32
N PHE A 316 -3.72 18.41 6.33
CA PHE A 316 -4.52 17.67 5.36
C PHE A 316 -4.89 16.27 5.82
N LEU A 317 -4.18 15.70 6.79
CA LEU A 317 -4.49 14.35 7.30
C LEU A 317 -5.93 14.30 7.83
N PRO A 318 -6.66 13.17 7.65
CA PRO A 318 -7.97 13.01 8.26
C PRO A 318 -7.89 13.16 9.78
N GLN A 319 -8.69 14.04 10.36
CA GLN A 319 -8.59 14.41 11.79
C GLN A 319 -8.79 13.25 12.77
N ASN A 320 -9.56 12.23 12.36
CA ASN A 320 -9.83 11.04 13.17
C ASN A 320 -8.87 9.87 12.86
N SER A 321 -7.83 10.10 12.06
CA SER A 321 -6.83 9.09 11.77
C SER A 321 -5.85 8.95 12.93
N GLN A 322 -5.57 7.72 13.33
CA GLN A 322 -4.41 7.43 14.13
C GLN A 322 -3.18 7.45 13.22
N THR A 323 -2.15 8.19 13.59
CA THR A 323 -0.96 8.40 12.77
C THR A 323 0.28 7.92 13.50
N MET A 324 1.10 7.11 12.83
CA MET A 324 2.42 6.70 13.33
C MET A 324 3.49 7.21 12.37
N ILE A 325 4.46 7.93 12.89
CA ILE A 325 5.48 8.62 12.11
C ILE A 325 6.86 8.17 12.57
N THR A 326 7.72 7.75 11.65
CA THR A 326 9.13 7.59 11.93
C THR A 326 9.91 8.82 11.52
N THR A 327 10.96 9.13 12.27
CA THR A 327 11.85 10.25 11.98
C THR A 327 13.25 10.02 12.54
N THR A 328 14.24 10.68 11.98
CA THR A 328 15.62 10.69 12.50
C THR A 328 15.89 11.89 13.41
N SER A 329 15.09 12.97 13.33
CA SER A 329 15.18 14.18 14.14
C SER A 329 13.80 14.58 14.62
N LEU A 330 13.74 15.17 15.81
CA LEU A 330 12.55 15.74 16.43
C LEU A 330 12.51 17.29 16.30
N ASP A 331 13.50 17.91 15.67
CA ASP A 331 13.68 19.37 15.62
C ASP A 331 12.51 20.11 14.93
N TRP A 332 11.71 19.40 14.13
CA TRP A 332 10.55 19.95 13.46
C TRP A 332 9.26 19.89 14.31
N MET A 333 9.35 19.35 15.55
CA MET A 333 8.19 19.04 16.39
C MET A 333 7.57 20.21 17.14
N ASP A 334 8.28 21.29 17.33
CA ASP A 334 7.89 22.38 18.26
C ASP A 334 6.50 23.00 18.02
N ILE A 335 5.86 22.69 16.92
CA ILE A 335 4.61 23.35 16.50
C ILE A 335 3.40 22.39 16.44
N ALA A 336 3.59 21.07 16.28
CA ALA A 336 2.49 20.19 15.87
C ALA A 336 2.12 19.09 16.86
N VAL A 337 2.88 18.82 17.91
CA VAL A 337 2.83 17.53 18.57
C VAL A 337 2.71 17.60 20.11
N ALA A 338 2.12 18.64 20.64
CA ALA A 338 1.71 18.65 22.03
C ALA A 338 0.71 17.50 22.29
N GLY A 339 1.16 16.43 22.96
CA GLY A 339 0.34 15.27 23.31
C GLY A 339 0.65 13.96 22.55
N ALA A 340 1.66 13.91 21.66
CA ALA A 340 2.06 12.66 21.02
C ALA A 340 2.84 11.74 21.96
N ALA A 341 2.68 10.42 21.82
CA ALA A 341 3.63 9.47 22.40
C ALA A 341 4.90 9.43 21.57
N VAL A 342 6.06 9.46 22.21
CA VAL A 342 7.35 9.37 21.53
C VAL A 342 8.08 8.09 21.98
N TRP A 343 8.54 7.31 21.01
CA TRP A 343 9.29 6.08 21.20
C TRP A 343 10.66 6.20 20.52
N GLU A 344 11.69 5.66 21.15
CA GLU A 344 13.03 5.58 20.60
C GLU A 344 13.35 4.15 20.19
N VAL A 345 13.91 3.97 18.99
CA VAL A 345 14.37 2.67 18.50
C VAL A 345 15.88 2.68 18.42
N GLU A 346 16.52 1.77 19.18
CA GLU A 346 17.96 1.58 19.21
C GLU A 346 18.27 0.08 19.12
N ALA A 347 19.09 -0.31 18.14
CA ALA A 347 19.53 -1.70 17.92
C ALA A 347 18.37 -2.73 17.91
N GLY A 348 17.21 -2.37 17.37
CA GLY A 348 16.03 -3.24 17.33
C GLY A 348 15.24 -3.32 18.64
N ALA A 349 15.63 -2.61 19.69
CA ALA A 349 14.85 -2.43 20.90
C ALA A 349 14.01 -1.15 20.79
N VAL A 350 12.77 -1.19 21.29
CA VAL A 350 11.84 -0.05 21.28
C VAL A 350 11.58 0.38 22.72
N LEU A 351 11.91 1.62 23.05
CA LEU A 351 11.86 2.17 24.39
C LEU A 351 11.06 3.48 24.41
N PRO A 352 10.36 3.82 25.50
CA PRO A 352 9.80 5.14 25.66
C PRO A 352 10.89 6.21 25.56
N PHE A 353 10.66 7.25 24.78
CA PHE A 353 11.62 8.35 24.64
C PHE A 353 11.78 9.07 25.97
N LYS A 354 13.01 9.07 26.51
CA LYS A 354 13.35 9.86 27.68
C LYS A 354 13.95 11.18 27.18
N ASN A 355 13.26 12.30 27.43
CA ASN A 355 13.89 13.60 27.24
C ASN A 355 15.24 13.58 27.98
N ARG A 356 16.33 13.53 27.24
CA ARG A 356 17.65 13.76 27.80
C ARG A 356 17.74 15.28 28.01
N VAL A 357 17.38 15.73 29.24
CA VAL A 357 17.61 17.10 29.74
C VAL A 357 19.10 17.40 29.72
#